data_363f746e7ccacec9d3271adc71e30515
#
_entry.id   363f746e7ccacec9d3271adc71e30515
#
_cell.length_a   1.000
_cell.length_b   1.000
_cell.length_c   1.000
_cell.angle_alpha   90.00
_cell.angle_beta   90.00
_cell.angle_gamma   90.00
#
_symmetry.space_group_name_H-M   'P 1'
#
loop_
_entity.id
_entity.type
_entity.pdbx_description
1 polymer ?
#
loop_
_entity_poly.entity_id
_entity_poly.type
_entity_poly.pdbx_seq_one_letter_code
_entity_poly.pdbx_strand_id
1 'polypeptide(L)'
;MTLDTKAAAPERASALAYFFLTCTALCWGANAIFGRLAVGEISPMLLVALRWLVVVMLLAAFAKGAIRRDLPALKARWGYLAAMGALGFATFNGIYYVAAHSTTAVNIGIIQGAMPMFVFFGAFLAYRTPVTALQVMGAALTMAGVALVASAGSLERLAAFEFAPGDVLIVLACAIYAGYTVALRRRPPVAAFSMFAALAGAAFATSLPMVAAEAALGRLQWPTTTGWIIVVLVAIFPSVIAQTCFIKAVALIGPGRAGVFMNLTPVFASAMAISILGEAFEAFHAAALCLVLGGIWLSERGKAGA
;
A
#
# COMPACT_ATOMS: atom_id res chain seq x y z
N MET A 1 -49.60 -5.97 -1.65
CA MET A 1 -48.48 -5.06 -1.27
C MET A 1 -47.20 -5.92 -1.22
N THR A 2 -46.70 -6.25 -2.40
CA THR A 2 -45.48 -7.08 -2.60
C THR A 2 -44.30 -6.14 -2.55
N LEU A 3 -43.62 -6.14 -1.42
CA LEU A 3 -42.37 -5.38 -1.24
C LEU A 3 -41.31 -5.91 -2.20
N ASP A 4 -40.74 -4.98 -2.97
CA ASP A 4 -39.71 -5.17 -4.00
C ASP A 4 -38.42 -5.74 -3.41
N THR A 5 -38.37 -7.06 -3.18
CA THR A 5 -37.18 -7.76 -2.66
C THR A 5 -36.04 -7.86 -3.69
N LYS A 6 -36.27 -7.54 -4.97
CA LYS A 6 -35.27 -7.58 -6.03
C LYS A 6 -34.35 -6.37 -6.09
N ALA A 7 -34.81 -5.18 -5.66
CA ALA A 7 -33.99 -3.95 -5.65
C ALA A 7 -33.03 -3.86 -4.45
N ALA A 8 -33.35 -4.47 -3.33
CA ALA A 8 -32.56 -4.41 -2.10
C ALA A 8 -31.24 -5.24 -2.12
N ALA A 9 -31.11 -6.23 -2.99
CA ALA A 9 -29.93 -7.09 -3.07
C ALA A 9 -28.67 -6.38 -3.66
N PRO A 10 -28.78 -5.63 -4.78
CA PRO A 10 -27.62 -4.88 -5.33
C PRO A 10 -27.20 -3.71 -4.45
N GLU A 11 -28.12 -3.04 -3.76
CA GLU A 11 -27.79 -1.96 -2.82
C GLU A 11 -27.06 -2.46 -1.58
N ARG A 12 -27.51 -3.59 -1.01
CA ARG A 12 -26.84 -4.24 0.13
C ARG A 12 -25.43 -4.72 -0.24
N ALA A 13 -25.24 -5.28 -1.43
CA ALA A 13 -23.93 -5.69 -1.93
C ALA A 13 -22.98 -4.49 -2.09
N SER A 14 -23.48 -3.36 -2.58
CA SER A 14 -22.72 -2.13 -2.71
C SER A 14 -22.35 -1.53 -1.35
N ALA A 15 -23.29 -1.48 -0.40
CA ALA A 15 -23.02 -0.98 0.96
C ALA A 15 -21.96 -1.83 1.68
N LEU A 16 -22.04 -3.16 1.57
CA LEU A 16 -21.06 -4.08 2.14
C LEU A 16 -19.67 -3.91 1.48
N ALA A 17 -19.62 -3.70 0.16
CA ALA A 17 -18.37 -3.42 -0.53
C ALA A 17 -17.75 -2.11 -0.05
N TYR A 18 -18.52 -1.06 0.12
CA TYR A 18 -18.05 0.24 0.63
C TYR A 18 -17.54 0.13 2.07
N PHE A 19 -18.21 -0.63 2.93
CA PHE A 19 -17.71 -0.94 4.26
C PHE A 19 -16.33 -1.63 4.22
N PHE A 20 -16.17 -2.67 3.39
CA PHE A 20 -14.90 -3.36 3.24
C PHE A 20 -13.80 -2.44 2.72
N LEU A 21 -14.10 -1.56 1.76
CA LEU A 21 -13.11 -0.62 1.20
C LEU A 21 -12.71 0.46 2.20
N THR A 22 -13.65 0.95 3.00
CA THR A 22 -13.35 1.89 4.09
C THR A 22 -12.45 1.22 5.13
N CYS A 23 -12.76 -0.02 5.56
CA CYS A 23 -11.89 -0.80 6.42
C CYS A 23 -10.49 -1.00 5.82
N THR A 24 -10.40 -1.29 4.52
CA THR A 24 -9.12 -1.44 3.81
C THR A 24 -8.30 -0.17 3.87
N ALA A 25 -8.89 0.96 3.50
CA ALA A 25 -8.22 2.25 3.47
C ALA A 25 -7.77 2.70 4.87
N LEU A 26 -8.61 2.47 5.89
CA LEU A 26 -8.28 2.72 7.29
C LEU A 26 -7.09 1.87 7.76
N CYS A 27 -7.11 0.56 7.49
CA CYS A 27 -6.03 -0.34 7.87
C CYS A 27 -4.71 -0.04 7.15
N TRP A 28 -4.76 0.35 5.87
CA TRP A 28 -3.56 0.76 5.15
C TRP A 28 -3.05 2.13 5.61
N GLY A 29 -3.93 3.07 5.94
CA GLY A 29 -3.56 4.34 6.58
C GLY A 29 -2.87 4.11 7.94
N ALA A 30 -3.40 3.18 8.74
CA ALA A 30 -2.81 2.81 10.03
C ALA A 30 -1.39 2.24 9.91
N ASN A 31 -0.99 1.68 8.75
CA ASN A 31 0.38 1.20 8.56
C ASN A 31 1.42 2.31 8.70
N ALA A 32 1.09 3.56 8.34
CA ALA A 32 1.98 4.71 8.54
C ALA A 32 2.22 4.98 10.03
N ILE A 33 1.16 4.88 10.83
CA ILE A 33 1.23 5.04 12.29
C ILE A 33 2.07 3.93 12.92
N PHE A 34 1.79 2.67 12.55
CA PHE A 34 2.56 1.52 13.06
C PHE A 34 4.03 1.61 12.66
N GLY A 35 4.35 2.06 11.44
CA GLY A 35 5.72 2.29 10.99
C GLY A 35 6.45 3.33 11.85
N ARG A 36 5.78 4.42 12.23
CA ARG A 36 6.35 5.45 13.12
C ARG A 36 6.52 4.93 14.55
N LEU A 37 5.53 4.23 15.07
CA LEU A 37 5.60 3.62 16.41
C LEU A 37 6.65 2.51 16.51
N ALA A 38 7.04 1.89 15.40
CA ALA A 38 8.07 0.85 15.37
C ALA A 38 9.49 1.40 15.53
N VAL A 39 9.70 2.70 15.30
CA VAL A 39 11.02 3.34 15.40
C VAL A 39 11.55 3.24 16.83
N GLY A 40 12.72 2.59 16.98
CA GLY A 40 13.32 2.34 18.30
C GLY A 40 12.78 1.11 19.04
N GLU A 41 11.70 0.48 18.53
CA GLU A 41 11.06 -0.69 19.17
C GLU A 41 11.43 -2.01 18.49
N ILE A 42 11.77 -1.97 17.20
CA ILE A 42 12.19 -3.11 16.39
C ILE A 42 12.92 -2.62 15.15
N SER A 43 13.92 -3.36 14.68
CA SER A 43 14.60 -2.99 13.44
C SER A 43 13.71 -3.24 12.20
N PRO A 44 13.83 -2.39 11.14
CA PRO A 44 12.95 -2.43 9.97
C PRO A 44 12.86 -3.78 9.26
N MET A 45 14.00 -4.44 9.03
CA MET A 45 14.01 -5.71 8.29
C MET A 45 13.46 -6.86 9.11
N LEU A 46 13.71 -6.85 10.43
CA LEU A 46 13.11 -7.82 11.35
C LEU A 46 11.59 -7.65 11.43
N LEU A 47 11.09 -6.41 11.44
CA LEU A 47 9.66 -6.13 11.39
C LEU A 47 9.02 -6.71 10.12
N VAL A 48 9.66 -6.54 8.95
CA VAL A 48 9.19 -7.12 7.68
C VAL A 48 9.14 -8.65 7.78
N ALA A 49 10.20 -9.29 8.29
CA ALA A 49 10.27 -10.74 8.39
C ALA A 49 9.20 -11.31 9.33
N LEU A 50 9.07 -10.76 10.53
CA LEU A 50 8.07 -11.20 11.51
C LEU A 50 6.64 -10.95 11.03
N ARG A 51 6.38 -9.79 10.41
CA ARG A 51 5.09 -9.50 9.77
C ARG A 51 4.69 -10.58 8.78
N TRP A 52 5.57 -10.90 7.82
CA TRP A 52 5.25 -11.88 6.79
C TRP A 52 5.23 -13.32 7.32
N LEU A 53 6.03 -13.63 8.33
CA LEU A 53 5.94 -14.92 9.04
C LEU A 53 4.54 -15.12 9.64
N VAL A 54 4.04 -14.14 10.40
CA VAL A 54 2.69 -14.20 11.01
C VAL A 54 1.62 -14.32 9.93
N VAL A 55 1.71 -13.55 8.83
CA VAL A 55 0.77 -13.64 7.71
C VAL A 55 0.78 -15.04 7.07
N VAL A 56 1.97 -15.62 6.83
CA VAL A 56 2.10 -16.98 6.28
C VAL A 56 1.46 -18.01 7.19
N MET A 57 1.71 -17.93 8.51
CA MET A 57 1.10 -18.85 9.47
C MET A 57 -0.43 -18.75 9.47
N LEU A 58 -0.98 -17.54 9.47
CA LEU A 58 -2.43 -17.32 9.41
C LEU A 58 -3.03 -17.85 8.11
N LEU A 59 -2.44 -17.55 6.96
CA LEU A 59 -2.92 -18.03 5.67
C LEU A 59 -2.79 -19.55 5.52
N ALA A 60 -1.73 -20.15 6.06
CA ALA A 60 -1.57 -21.61 6.10
C ALA A 60 -2.68 -22.28 6.93
N ALA A 61 -3.15 -21.63 7.98
CA ALA A 61 -4.26 -22.13 8.80
C ALA A 61 -5.62 -22.00 8.07
N PHE A 62 -5.92 -20.82 7.52
CA PHE A 62 -7.26 -20.51 7.01
C PHE A 62 -7.45 -20.78 5.52
N ALA A 63 -6.39 -20.71 4.68
CA ALA A 63 -6.48 -20.85 3.23
C ALA A 63 -5.92 -22.17 2.69
N LYS A 64 -5.58 -23.15 3.55
CA LYS A 64 -4.91 -24.40 3.20
C LYS A 64 -5.57 -25.16 2.04
N GLY A 65 -6.90 -25.21 1.99
CA GLY A 65 -7.64 -25.91 0.92
C GLY A 65 -7.46 -25.26 -0.45
N ALA A 66 -7.55 -23.93 -0.53
CA ALA A 66 -7.33 -23.19 -1.76
C ALA A 66 -5.86 -23.28 -2.22
N ILE A 67 -4.91 -23.12 -1.30
CA ILE A 67 -3.48 -23.20 -1.59
C ILE A 67 -3.13 -24.59 -2.16
N ARG A 68 -3.61 -25.67 -1.56
CA ARG A 68 -3.35 -27.03 -2.07
C ARG A 68 -3.89 -27.26 -3.46
N ARG A 69 -5.11 -26.79 -3.75
CA ARG A 69 -5.73 -26.90 -5.08
C ARG A 69 -4.93 -26.16 -6.14
N ASP A 70 -4.45 -24.94 -5.82
CA ASP A 70 -3.79 -24.05 -6.77
C ASP A 70 -2.26 -24.29 -6.85
N LEU A 71 -1.71 -25.18 -6.01
CA LEU A 71 -0.27 -25.44 -5.86
C LEU A 71 0.46 -25.76 -7.20
N PRO A 72 -0.09 -26.57 -8.13
CA PRO A 72 0.57 -26.80 -9.42
C PRO A 72 0.75 -25.52 -10.25
N ALA A 73 -0.28 -24.65 -10.31
CA ALA A 73 -0.23 -23.39 -11.04
C ALA A 73 0.73 -22.38 -10.37
N LEU A 74 0.79 -22.36 -9.04
CA LEU A 74 1.74 -21.54 -8.28
C LEU A 74 3.18 -21.99 -8.54
N LYS A 75 3.45 -23.30 -8.51
CA LYS A 75 4.78 -23.86 -8.80
C LYS A 75 5.22 -23.57 -10.24
N ALA A 76 4.33 -23.66 -11.22
CA ALA A 76 4.66 -23.34 -12.61
C ALA A 76 5.10 -21.89 -12.84
N ARG A 77 4.75 -20.98 -11.93
CA ARG A 77 5.07 -19.55 -12.01
C ARG A 77 5.90 -19.07 -10.80
N TRP A 78 6.64 -19.97 -10.15
CA TRP A 78 7.35 -19.66 -8.90
C TRP A 78 8.29 -18.44 -9.02
N GLY A 79 9.05 -18.33 -10.12
CA GLY A 79 9.98 -17.20 -10.32
C GLY A 79 9.25 -15.85 -10.42
N TYR A 80 8.10 -15.82 -11.10
CA TYR A 80 7.24 -14.63 -11.12
C TYR A 80 6.70 -14.30 -9.72
N LEU A 81 6.22 -15.27 -8.98
CA LEU A 81 5.67 -15.08 -7.63
C LEU A 81 6.77 -14.66 -6.64
N ALA A 82 7.97 -15.24 -6.77
CA ALA A 82 9.13 -14.85 -5.97
C ALA A 82 9.49 -13.38 -6.20
N ALA A 83 9.63 -12.96 -7.46
CA ALA A 83 9.92 -11.56 -7.80
C ALA A 83 8.82 -10.60 -7.31
N MET A 84 7.55 -10.99 -7.47
CA MET A 84 6.40 -10.19 -7.03
C MET A 84 6.35 -10.03 -5.50
N GLY A 85 6.56 -11.11 -4.75
CA GLY A 85 6.62 -11.05 -3.28
C GLY A 85 7.86 -10.32 -2.78
N ALA A 86 9.02 -10.54 -3.42
CA ALA A 86 10.26 -9.85 -3.08
C ALA A 86 10.13 -8.33 -3.25
N LEU A 87 9.70 -7.87 -4.42
CA LEU A 87 9.62 -6.44 -4.74
C LEU A 87 8.39 -5.78 -4.13
N GLY A 88 7.19 -6.34 -4.38
CA GLY A 88 5.94 -5.72 -4.00
C GLY A 88 5.65 -5.77 -2.50
N PHE A 89 6.21 -6.76 -1.80
CA PHE A 89 5.94 -6.96 -0.38
C PHE A 89 7.18 -6.75 0.48
N ALA A 90 8.26 -7.53 0.31
CA ALA A 90 9.43 -7.43 1.19
C ALA A 90 10.18 -6.11 0.98
N THR A 91 10.64 -5.80 -0.24
CA THR A 91 11.44 -4.60 -0.53
C THR A 91 10.61 -3.33 -0.30
N PHE A 92 9.36 -3.31 -0.77
CA PHE A 92 8.44 -2.20 -0.49
C PHE A 92 8.33 -1.91 1.00
N ASN A 93 8.01 -2.92 1.81
CA ASN A 93 7.86 -2.71 3.26
C ASN A 93 9.19 -2.40 3.94
N GLY A 94 10.31 -2.99 3.49
CA GLY A 94 11.63 -2.68 4.02
C GLY A 94 11.99 -1.21 3.85
N ILE A 95 11.88 -0.69 2.62
CA ILE A 95 12.12 0.73 2.33
C ILE A 95 11.13 1.61 3.10
N TYR A 96 9.86 1.22 3.16
CA TYR A 96 8.82 1.92 3.89
C TYR A 96 9.16 2.10 5.38
N TYR A 97 9.57 1.02 6.06
CA TYR A 97 9.89 1.10 7.49
C TYR A 97 11.23 1.81 7.75
N VAL A 98 12.21 1.69 6.84
CA VAL A 98 13.43 2.53 6.92
C VAL A 98 13.06 4.00 6.77
N ALA A 99 12.20 4.36 5.83
CA ALA A 99 11.75 5.73 5.63
C ALA A 99 11.08 6.32 6.87
N ALA A 100 10.31 5.52 7.62
CA ALA A 100 9.62 5.95 8.83
C ALA A 100 10.57 6.49 9.93
N HIS A 101 11.87 6.21 9.85
CA HIS A 101 12.86 6.79 10.76
C HIS A 101 13.19 8.28 10.48
N SER A 102 12.90 8.76 9.27
CA SER A 102 13.32 10.10 8.81
C SER A 102 12.21 10.88 8.09
N THR A 103 10.95 10.49 8.28
CA THR A 103 9.78 11.24 7.83
C THR A 103 8.61 11.07 8.80
N THR A 104 7.51 11.81 8.60
CA THR A 104 6.30 11.76 9.42
C THR A 104 5.26 10.79 8.85
N ALA A 105 4.31 10.32 9.67
CA ALA A 105 3.22 9.49 9.20
C ALA A 105 2.26 10.28 8.28
N VAL A 106 2.11 11.59 8.50
CA VAL A 106 1.38 12.49 7.59
C VAL A 106 2.00 12.46 6.20
N ASN A 107 3.32 12.69 6.10
CA ASN A 107 4.04 12.69 4.82
C ASN A 107 3.93 11.34 4.12
N ILE A 108 4.16 10.24 4.85
CA ILE A 108 4.01 8.88 4.33
C ILE A 108 2.61 8.69 3.72
N GLY A 109 1.57 9.09 4.44
CA GLY A 109 0.18 8.96 3.98
C GLY A 109 -0.10 9.74 2.71
N ILE A 110 0.32 11.01 2.65
CA ILE A 110 0.10 11.89 1.50
C ILE A 110 0.86 11.40 0.26
N ILE A 111 2.16 11.05 0.43
CA ILE A 111 2.99 10.55 -0.68
C ILE A 111 2.44 9.23 -1.22
N GLN A 112 1.99 8.31 -0.35
CA GLN A 112 1.33 7.08 -0.79
C GLN A 112 0.03 7.33 -1.56
N GLY A 113 -0.67 8.44 -1.29
CA GLY A 113 -1.83 8.87 -2.08
C GLY A 113 -1.50 9.06 -3.56
N ALA A 114 -0.26 9.34 -3.92
CA ALA A 114 0.19 9.45 -5.31
C ALA A 114 0.41 8.10 -6.01
N MET A 115 0.32 6.98 -5.32
CA MET A 115 0.59 5.63 -5.87
C MET A 115 -0.19 5.32 -7.16
N PRO A 116 -1.47 5.69 -7.32
CA PRO A 116 -2.19 5.48 -8.58
C PRO A 116 -1.50 6.11 -9.79
N MET A 117 -0.82 7.25 -9.60
CA MET A 117 -0.11 7.93 -10.70
C MET A 117 1.15 7.18 -11.10
N PHE A 118 1.88 6.61 -10.14
CA PHE A 118 3.02 5.73 -10.44
C PHE A 118 2.56 4.45 -11.17
N VAL A 119 1.43 3.86 -10.76
CA VAL A 119 0.83 2.70 -11.45
C VAL A 119 0.43 3.06 -12.88
N PHE A 120 -0.19 4.21 -13.07
CA PHE A 120 -0.58 4.72 -14.39
C PHE A 120 0.64 4.91 -15.31
N PHE A 121 1.68 5.58 -14.83
CA PHE A 121 2.91 5.77 -15.57
C PHE A 121 3.61 4.44 -15.90
N GLY A 122 3.69 3.53 -14.93
CA GLY A 122 4.23 2.18 -15.13
C GLY A 122 3.44 1.37 -16.15
N ALA A 123 2.09 1.48 -16.17
CA ALA A 123 1.24 0.82 -17.16
C ALA A 123 1.45 1.40 -18.58
N PHE A 124 1.63 2.70 -18.70
CA PHE A 124 1.99 3.35 -19.97
C PHE A 124 3.34 2.83 -20.49
N LEU A 125 4.37 2.78 -19.66
CA LEU A 125 5.68 2.29 -20.05
C LEU A 125 5.67 0.81 -20.47
N ALA A 126 4.95 -0.04 -19.69
CA ALA A 126 4.96 -1.49 -19.89
C ALA A 126 4.05 -1.96 -21.03
N TYR A 127 2.89 -1.29 -21.22
CA TYR A 127 1.82 -1.76 -22.11
C TYR A 127 1.40 -0.75 -23.16
N ARG A 128 2.04 0.44 -23.20
CA ARG A 128 1.69 1.51 -24.12
C ARG A 128 0.19 1.88 -24.10
N THR A 129 -0.41 1.82 -22.93
CA THR A 129 -1.82 2.20 -22.76
C THR A 129 -2.03 3.65 -23.19
N PRO A 130 -3.07 3.96 -23.96
CA PRO A 130 -3.37 5.35 -24.35
C PRO A 130 -3.51 6.25 -23.11
N VAL A 131 -3.01 7.47 -23.22
CA VAL A 131 -2.99 8.44 -22.13
C VAL A 131 -3.74 9.69 -22.58
N THR A 132 -4.71 10.13 -21.79
CA THR A 132 -5.46 11.36 -22.07
C THR A 132 -4.76 12.58 -21.46
N ALA A 133 -5.05 13.78 -22.00
CA ALA A 133 -4.54 15.03 -21.44
C ALA A 133 -4.96 15.23 -19.97
N LEU A 134 -6.18 14.84 -19.58
CA LEU A 134 -6.64 14.89 -18.19
C LEU A 134 -5.83 14.00 -17.27
N GLN A 135 -5.39 12.85 -17.73
CA GLN A 135 -4.51 11.95 -16.96
C GLN A 135 -3.12 12.54 -16.76
N VAL A 136 -2.56 13.20 -17.80
CA VAL A 136 -1.25 13.89 -17.68
C VAL A 136 -1.37 15.06 -16.71
N MET A 137 -2.41 15.88 -16.81
CA MET A 137 -2.66 16.99 -15.88
C MET A 137 -2.86 16.51 -14.44
N GLY A 138 -3.64 15.44 -14.26
CA GLY A 138 -3.86 14.82 -12.95
C GLY A 138 -2.56 14.29 -12.34
N ALA A 139 -1.71 13.66 -13.15
CA ALA A 139 -0.40 13.18 -12.71
C ALA A 139 0.51 14.35 -12.32
N ALA A 140 0.57 15.42 -13.11
CA ALA A 140 1.38 16.60 -12.81
C ALA A 140 0.91 17.26 -11.49
N LEU A 141 -0.41 17.40 -11.29
CA LEU A 141 -0.98 17.96 -10.07
C LEU A 141 -0.64 17.10 -8.83
N THR A 142 -0.76 15.77 -8.96
CA THR A 142 -0.40 14.84 -7.90
C THR A 142 1.09 14.92 -7.55
N MET A 143 1.98 15.00 -8.56
CA MET A 143 3.42 15.12 -8.32
C MET A 143 3.79 16.47 -7.69
N ALA A 144 3.09 17.55 -8.02
CA ALA A 144 3.25 18.85 -7.35
C ALA A 144 2.89 18.74 -5.86
N GLY A 145 1.83 18.01 -5.50
CA GLY A 145 1.50 17.72 -4.09
C GLY A 145 2.58 16.91 -3.36
N VAL A 146 3.13 15.87 -4.01
CA VAL A 146 4.25 15.10 -3.46
C VAL A 146 5.49 15.98 -3.24
N ALA A 147 5.85 16.81 -4.22
CA ALA A 147 6.98 17.71 -4.14
C ALA A 147 6.81 18.74 -3.00
N LEU A 148 5.58 19.25 -2.81
CA LEU A 148 5.25 20.18 -1.73
C LEU A 148 5.45 19.55 -0.34
N VAL A 149 5.06 18.29 -0.16
CA VAL A 149 5.30 17.56 1.10
C VAL A 149 6.79 17.31 1.29
N ALA A 150 7.46 16.79 0.28
CA ALA A 150 8.87 16.40 0.38
C ALA A 150 9.81 17.59 0.64
N SER A 151 9.41 18.80 0.20
CA SER A 151 10.11 20.06 0.50
C SER A 151 9.67 20.75 1.80
N ALA A 152 8.77 20.12 2.58
CA ALA A 152 8.14 20.70 3.77
C ALA A 152 7.54 22.10 3.51
N GLY A 153 6.93 22.29 2.35
CA GLY A 153 6.29 23.55 1.94
C GLY A 153 7.23 24.67 1.56
N SER A 154 8.55 24.45 1.54
CA SER A 154 9.55 25.47 1.22
C SER A 154 9.91 25.49 -0.27
N LEU A 155 9.66 26.62 -0.94
CA LEU A 155 10.06 26.83 -2.34
C LEU A 155 11.59 26.85 -2.49
N GLU A 156 12.31 27.33 -1.47
CA GLU A 156 13.78 27.38 -1.46
C GLU A 156 14.35 25.96 -1.45
N ARG A 157 13.87 25.07 -0.55
CA ARG A 157 14.25 23.66 -0.52
C ARG A 157 13.87 22.94 -1.81
N LEU A 158 12.70 23.25 -2.37
CA LEU A 158 12.27 22.69 -3.64
C LEU A 158 13.22 23.09 -4.78
N ALA A 159 13.62 24.36 -4.85
CA ALA A 159 14.56 24.87 -5.85
C ALA A 159 15.99 24.32 -5.65
N ALA A 160 16.40 24.10 -4.40
CA ALA A 160 17.69 23.49 -4.05
C ALA A 160 17.69 21.96 -4.16
N PHE A 161 16.55 21.31 -4.44
CA PHE A 161 16.36 19.84 -4.40
C PHE A 161 16.68 19.23 -3.02
N GLU A 162 16.45 19.98 -1.94
CA GLU A 162 16.63 19.53 -0.57
C GLU A 162 15.36 18.83 -0.06
N PHE A 163 15.30 17.51 -0.24
CA PHE A 163 14.19 16.68 0.20
C PHE A 163 14.54 15.87 1.45
N ALA A 164 13.55 15.63 2.32
CA ALA A 164 13.73 14.74 3.45
C ALA A 164 14.06 13.31 2.94
N PRO A 165 15.11 12.65 3.45
CA PRO A 165 15.51 11.32 2.95
C PRO A 165 14.40 10.28 3.05
N GLY A 166 13.58 10.34 4.11
CA GLY A 166 12.44 9.44 4.28
C GLY A 166 11.37 9.62 3.21
N ASP A 167 11.09 10.87 2.81
CA ASP A 167 10.10 11.14 1.76
C ASP A 167 10.55 10.60 0.40
N VAL A 168 11.83 10.75 0.07
CA VAL A 168 12.43 10.16 -1.15
C VAL A 168 12.32 8.64 -1.13
N LEU A 169 12.56 8.01 0.02
CA LEU A 169 12.41 6.56 0.17
C LEU A 169 10.96 6.12 -0.01
N ILE A 170 9.96 6.88 0.47
CA ILE A 170 8.54 6.57 0.24
C ILE A 170 8.18 6.71 -1.24
N VAL A 171 8.69 7.73 -1.95
CA VAL A 171 8.51 7.85 -3.41
C VAL A 171 9.08 6.61 -4.12
N LEU A 172 10.28 6.16 -3.76
CA LEU A 172 10.89 4.95 -4.30
C LEU A 172 10.05 3.70 -3.99
N ALA A 173 9.56 3.55 -2.76
CA ALA A 173 8.68 2.47 -2.37
C ALA A 173 7.40 2.46 -3.22
N CYS A 174 6.77 3.62 -3.44
CA CYS A 174 5.60 3.77 -4.31
C CYS A 174 5.90 3.33 -5.76
N ALA A 175 7.06 3.70 -6.31
CA ALA A 175 7.47 3.28 -7.65
C ALA A 175 7.65 1.75 -7.76
N ILE A 176 8.26 1.12 -6.75
CA ILE A 176 8.43 -0.35 -6.68
C ILE A 176 7.06 -1.04 -6.60
N TYR A 177 6.18 -0.55 -5.72
CA TYR A 177 4.84 -1.11 -5.59
C TYR A 177 3.97 -0.90 -6.84
N ALA A 178 4.17 0.21 -7.54
CA ALA A 178 3.54 0.45 -8.83
C ALA A 178 3.99 -0.57 -9.88
N GLY A 179 5.29 -0.88 -9.95
CA GLY A 179 5.82 -1.95 -10.79
C GLY A 179 5.18 -3.31 -10.47
N TYR A 180 5.07 -3.65 -9.17
CA TYR A 180 4.33 -4.82 -8.71
C TYR A 180 2.88 -4.81 -9.22
N THR A 181 2.16 -3.69 -9.02
CA THR A 181 0.75 -3.55 -9.41
C THR A 181 0.56 -3.72 -10.92
N VAL A 182 1.42 -3.13 -11.73
CA VAL A 182 1.43 -3.28 -13.20
C VAL A 182 1.69 -4.73 -13.61
N ALA A 183 2.64 -5.40 -12.94
CA ALA A 183 2.97 -6.79 -13.20
C ALA A 183 1.83 -7.76 -12.84
N LEU A 184 0.91 -7.40 -11.91
CA LEU A 184 -0.28 -8.20 -11.58
C LEU A 184 -1.18 -8.52 -12.78
N ARG A 185 -1.10 -7.76 -13.87
CA ARG A 185 -1.80 -8.07 -15.13
C ARG A 185 -1.44 -9.46 -15.68
N ARG A 186 -0.22 -9.95 -15.37
CA ARG A 186 0.29 -11.26 -15.82
C ARG A 186 0.16 -12.35 -14.75
N ARG A 187 -0.66 -12.13 -13.71
CA ARG A 187 -0.84 -13.09 -12.62
C ARG A 187 -1.38 -14.44 -13.12
N PRO A 188 -1.00 -15.57 -12.48
CA PRO A 188 -1.61 -16.86 -12.76
C PRO A 188 -3.09 -16.86 -12.39
N PRO A 189 -3.92 -17.67 -13.07
CA PRO A 189 -5.36 -17.81 -12.79
C PRO A 189 -5.59 -18.71 -11.56
N VAL A 190 -5.28 -18.20 -10.37
CA VAL A 190 -5.44 -18.88 -9.09
C VAL A 190 -6.33 -18.06 -8.16
N ALA A 191 -6.85 -18.69 -7.10
CA ALA A 191 -7.62 -17.97 -6.09
C ALA A 191 -6.80 -16.83 -5.46
N ALA A 192 -7.45 -15.70 -5.16
CA ALA A 192 -6.78 -14.51 -4.64
C ALA A 192 -6.04 -14.79 -3.32
N PHE A 193 -6.60 -15.62 -2.45
CA PHE A 193 -5.93 -16.04 -1.21
C PHE A 193 -4.73 -16.96 -1.47
N SER A 194 -4.78 -17.82 -2.48
CA SER A 194 -3.63 -18.65 -2.90
C SER A 194 -2.50 -17.79 -3.43
N MET A 195 -2.83 -16.78 -4.26
CA MET A 195 -1.87 -15.78 -4.72
C MET A 195 -1.26 -15.01 -3.56
N PHE A 196 -2.09 -14.51 -2.64
CA PHE A 196 -1.63 -13.75 -1.48
C PHE A 196 -0.69 -14.59 -0.59
N ALA A 197 -1.02 -15.87 -0.34
CA ALA A 197 -0.17 -16.78 0.43
C ALA A 197 1.19 -17.03 -0.24
N ALA A 198 1.21 -17.21 -1.56
CA ALA A 198 2.45 -17.38 -2.32
C ALA A 198 3.33 -16.12 -2.25
N LEU A 199 2.74 -14.93 -2.41
CA LEU A 199 3.46 -13.65 -2.29
C LEU A 199 3.98 -13.40 -0.87
N ALA A 200 3.18 -13.71 0.15
CA ALA A 200 3.58 -13.60 1.55
C ALA A 200 4.73 -14.54 1.89
N GLY A 201 4.69 -15.79 1.40
CA GLY A 201 5.78 -16.76 1.52
C GLY A 201 7.07 -16.29 0.85
N ALA A 202 6.97 -15.76 -0.37
CA ALA A 202 8.11 -15.18 -1.08
C ALA A 202 8.66 -13.94 -0.35
N ALA A 203 7.79 -13.08 0.18
CA ALA A 203 8.20 -11.93 0.97
C ALA A 203 8.92 -12.32 2.25
N PHE A 204 8.41 -13.32 2.97
CA PHE A 204 9.09 -13.87 4.14
C PHE A 204 10.47 -14.40 3.78
N ALA A 205 10.57 -15.27 2.76
CA ALA A 205 11.86 -15.82 2.31
C ALA A 205 12.86 -14.73 1.91
N THR A 206 12.41 -13.68 1.20
CA THR A 206 13.25 -12.53 0.80
C THR A 206 13.66 -11.68 2.01
N SER A 207 12.83 -11.57 3.03
CA SER A 207 13.16 -10.79 4.22
C SER A 207 14.27 -11.42 5.08
N LEU A 208 14.50 -12.72 4.98
CA LEU A 208 15.56 -13.41 5.75
C LEU A 208 16.97 -12.89 5.42
N PRO A 209 17.42 -12.82 4.15
CA PRO A 209 18.71 -12.20 3.84
C PRO A 209 18.74 -10.70 4.16
N MET A 210 17.61 -9.99 4.15
CA MET A 210 17.54 -8.57 4.57
C MET A 210 17.83 -8.45 6.07
N VAL A 211 17.27 -9.34 6.90
CA VAL A 211 17.56 -9.41 8.36
C VAL A 211 19.02 -9.80 8.59
N ALA A 212 19.56 -10.75 7.83
CA ALA A 212 20.97 -11.13 7.95
C ALA A 212 21.90 -9.96 7.61
N ALA A 213 21.60 -9.17 6.59
CA ALA A 213 22.33 -7.96 6.24
C ALA A 213 22.23 -6.90 7.35
N GLU A 214 21.04 -6.67 7.92
CA GLU A 214 20.81 -5.76 9.04
C GLU A 214 21.62 -6.17 10.28
N ALA A 215 21.68 -7.47 10.57
CA ALA A 215 22.48 -8.03 11.65
C ALA A 215 23.99 -7.87 11.40
N ALA A 216 24.46 -8.16 10.18
CA ALA A 216 25.87 -8.00 9.80
C ALA A 216 26.36 -6.55 9.89
N LEU A 217 25.44 -5.57 9.67
CA LEU A 217 25.70 -4.14 9.85
C LEU A 217 25.63 -3.69 11.34
N GLY A 218 25.36 -4.61 12.28
CA GLY A 218 25.21 -4.26 13.69
C GLY A 218 23.94 -3.44 14.00
N ARG A 219 22.95 -3.45 13.11
CA ARG A 219 21.71 -2.65 13.23
C ARG A 219 20.49 -3.45 13.64
N LEU A 220 20.64 -4.77 13.83
CA LEU A 220 19.55 -5.64 14.26
C LEU A 220 19.10 -5.27 15.68
N GLN A 221 17.84 -4.95 15.81
CA GLN A 221 17.19 -4.71 17.10
C GLN A 221 16.02 -5.69 17.25
N TRP A 222 16.11 -6.54 18.29
CA TRP A 222 15.01 -7.42 18.65
C TRP A 222 13.81 -6.62 19.15
N PRO A 223 12.57 -7.11 18.95
CA PRO A 223 11.37 -6.40 19.37
C PRO A 223 11.35 -6.21 20.88
N THR A 224 11.07 -4.99 21.33
CA THR A 224 10.59 -4.73 22.69
C THR A 224 9.18 -5.28 22.87
N THR A 225 8.57 -5.13 24.05
CA THR A 225 7.15 -5.48 24.25
C THR A 225 6.25 -4.71 23.29
N THR A 226 6.48 -3.42 23.11
CA THR A 226 5.77 -2.58 22.12
C THR A 226 6.04 -3.08 20.69
N GLY A 227 7.28 -3.43 20.38
CA GLY A 227 7.67 -3.97 19.08
C GLY A 227 6.90 -5.26 18.72
N TRP A 228 6.70 -6.18 19.66
CA TRP A 228 5.86 -7.37 19.45
C TRP A 228 4.40 -7.04 19.18
N ILE A 229 3.83 -6.07 19.91
CA ILE A 229 2.48 -5.57 19.66
C ILE A 229 2.38 -5.02 18.23
N ILE A 230 3.37 -4.22 17.81
CA ILE A 230 3.40 -3.65 16.46
C ILE A 230 3.50 -4.74 15.39
N VAL A 231 4.33 -5.78 15.58
CA VAL A 231 4.40 -6.94 14.67
C VAL A 231 3.02 -7.55 14.46
N VAL A 232 2.26 -7.78 15.54
CA VAL A 232 0.90 -8.33 15.46
C VAL A 232 -0.04 -7.36 14.75
N LEU A 233 0.01 -6.08 15.08
CA LEU A 233 -0.84 -5.05 14.48
C LEU A 233 -0.60 -4.93 12.97
N VAL A 234 0.66 -4.88 12.50
CA VAL A 234 0.97 -4.78 11.07
C VAL A 234 0.67 -6.07 10.31
N ALA A 235 0.77 -7.22 10.94
CA ALA A 235 0.38 -8.50 10.33
C ALA A 235 -1.13 -8.62 10.18
N ILE A 236 -1.90 -8.23 11.20
CA ILE A 236 -3.36 -8.37 11.20
C ILE A 236 -4.03 -7.28 10.37
N PHE A 237 -3.81 -5.98 10.69
CA PHE A 237 -4.59 -4.89 10.12
C PHE A 237 -4.23 -4.59 8.66
N PRO A 238 -3.04 -4.06 8.31
CA PRO A 238 -2.74 -3.70 6.93
C PRO A 238 -2.42 -4.90 6.03
N SER A 239 -2.16 -6.10 6.60
CA SER A 239 -1.90 -7.29 5.78
C SER A 239 -3.16 -8.16 5.64
N VAL A 240 -3.61 -8.85 6.70
CA VAL A 240 -4.68 -9.86 6.57
C VAL A 240 -6.05 -9.20 6.41
N ILE A 241 -6.43 -8.28 7.30
CA ILE A 241 -7.76 -7.66 7.28
C ILE A 241 -7.92 -6.80 6.01
N ALA A 242 -7.00 -5.86 5.78
CA ALA A 242 -7.08 -4.97 4.62
C ALA A 242 -7.14 -5.74 3.31
N GLN A 243 -6.24 -6.71 3.12
CA GLN A 243 -6.19 -7.50 1.90
C GLN A 243 -7.45 -8.36 1.72
N THR A 244 -7.96 -8.97 2.80
CA THR A 244 -9.20 -9.76 2.77
C THR A 244 -10.41 -8.89 2.41
N CYS A 245 -10.53 -7.73 3.06
CA CYS A 245 -11.61 -6.77 2.78
C CYS A 245 -11.53 -6.26 1.33
N PHE A 246 -10.34 -5.91 0.86
CA PHE A 246 -10.12 -5.46 -0.52
C PHE A 246 -10.54 -6.53 -1.54
N ILE A 247 -10.08 -7.77 -1.37
CA ILE A 247 -10.43 -8.89 -2.25
C ILE A 247 -11.95 -9.10 -2.31
N LYS A 248 -12.63 -9.08 -1.15
CA LYS A 248 -14.09 -9.23 -1.08
C LYS A 248 -14.81 -8.06 -1.77
N ALA A 249 -14.36 -6.84 -1.52
CA ALA A 249 -14.96 -5.66 -2.16
C ALA A 249 -14.80 -5.66 -3.68
N VAL A 250 -13.60 -5.99 -4.17
CA VAL A 250 -13.33 -6.13 -5.62
C VAL A 250 -14.22 -7.19 -6.26
N ALA A 251 -14.49 -8.29 -5.57
CA ALA A 251 -15.42 -9.33 -6.04
C ALA A 251 -16.87 -8.83 -6.13
N LEU A 252 -17.29 -7.89 -5.26
CA LEU A 252 -18.65 -7.35 -5.23
C LEU A 252 -18.89 -6.24 -6.24
N ILE A 253 -17.96 -5.30 -6.42
CA ILE A 253 -18.17 -4.08 -7.24
C ILE A 253 -17.14 -3.85 -8.34
N GLY A 254 -16.21 -4.78 -8.50
CA GLY A 254 -15.15 -4.70 -9.50
C GLY A 254 -13.94 -3.84 -9.09
N PRO A 255 -12.78 -4.04 -9.75
CA PRO A 255 -11.51 -3.39 -9.36
C PRO A 255 -11.50 -1.87 -9.63
N GLY A 256 -12.17 -1.41 -10.68
CA GLY A 256 -12.21 0.02 -11.03
C GLY A 256 -12.87 0.86 -9.94
N ARG A 257 -14.07 0.46 -9.49
CA ARG A 257 -14.79 1.16 -8.41
C ARG A 257 -14.08 1.02 -7.06
N ALA A 258 -13.50 -0.14 -6.78
CA ALA A 258 -12.73 -0.37 -5.57
C ALA A 258 -11.48 0.51 -5.49
N GLY A 259 -10.80 0.76 -6.61
CA GLY A 259 -9.61 1.60 -6.68
C GLY A 259 -9.83 3.04 -6.22
N VAL A 260 -11.00 3.62 -6.48
CA VAL A 260 -11.33 4.99 -6.07
C VAL A 260 -11.31 5.15 -4.54
N PHE A 261 -11.72 4.11 -3.79
CA PHE A 261 -11.73 4.16 -2.32
C PHE A 261 -10.33 4.18 -1.71
N MET A 262 -9.29 3.74 -2.44
CA MET A 262 -7.90 3.81 -1.95
C MET A 262 -7.43 5.25 -1.74
N ASN A 263 -8.08 6.22 -2.37
CA ASN A 263 -7.83 7.65 -2.17
C ASN A 263 -8.19 8.13 -0.75
N LEU A 264 -8.94 7.33 0.03
CA LEU A 264 -9.20 7.60 1.45
C LEU A 264 -7.99 7.27 2.34
N THR A 265 -7.05 6.46 1.87
CA THR A 265 -5.87 6.04 2.66
C THR A 265 -5.05 7.22 3.17
N PRO A 266 -4.68 8.24 2.36
CA PRO A 266 -3.94 9.40 2.86
C PRO A 266 -4.75 10.24 3.85
N VAL A 267 -6.08 10.30 3.68
CA VAL A 267 -6.96 11.02 4.62
C VAL A 267 -6.95 10.34 5.98
N PHE A 268 -7.13 9.02 6.03
CA PHE A 268 -7.09 8.27 7.28
C PHE A 268 -5.69 8.27 7.92
N ALA A 269 -4.62 8.15 7.11
CA ALA A 269 -3.25 8.22 7.62
C ALA A 269 -2.99 9.57 8.30
N SER A 270 -3.32 10.69 7.64
CA SER A 270 -3.16 12.03 8.22
C SER A 270 -4.00 12.22 9.48
N ALA A 271 -5.28 11.82 9.45
CA ALA A 271 -6.16 11.94 10.61
C ALA A 271 -5.63 11.14 11.82
N MET A 272 -5.15 9.91 11.61
CA MET A 272 -4.55 9.10 12.67
C MET A 272 -3.19 9.62 13.13
N ALA A 273 -2.36 10.17 12.24
CA ALA A 273 -1.08 10.75 12.61
C ALA A 273 -1.27 11.95 13.56
N ILE A 274 -2.24 12.81 13.27
CA ILE A 274 -2.59 13.94 14.14
C ILE A 274 -3.14 13.44 15.48
N SER A 275 -4.12 12.52 15.44
CA SER A 275 -4.86 12.13 16.65
C SER A 275 -4.10 11.16 17.56
N ILE A 276 -3.24 10.29 17.03
CA ILE A 276 -2.55 9.24 17.76
C ILE A 276 -1.09 9.61 18.05
N LEU A 277 -0.38 10.19 17.07
CA LEU A 277 1.03 10.55 17.21
C LEU A 277 1.24 12.01 17.61
N GLY A 278 0.19 12.85 17.60
CA GLY A 278 0.30 14.29 17.86
C GLY A 278 1.12 15.03 16.78
N GLU A 279 1.23 14.48 15.56
CA GLU A 279 1.97 15.12 14.48
C GLU A 279 1.29 16.45 14.07
N ALA A 280 2.09 17.48 13.83
CA ALA A 280 1.59 18.76 13.34
C ALA A 280 1.05 18.63 11.90
N PHE A 281 -0.15 19.18 11.68
CA PHE A 281 -0.73 19.29 10.36
C PHE A 281 -0.70 20.73 9.89
N GLU A 282 0.33 21.04 9.11
CA GLU A 282 0.57 22.39 8.63
C GLU A 282 -0.20 22.70 7.34
N ALA A 283 -0.29 23.98 6.96
CA ALA A 283 -1.04 24.41 5.79
C ALA A 283 -0.54 23.75 4.48
N PHE A 284 0.77 23.48 4.37
CA PHE A 284 1.29 22.80 3.19
C PHE A 284 0.83 21.33 3.10
N HIS A 285 0.58 20.64 4.22
CA HIS A 285 -0.01 19.31 4.20
C HIS A 285 -1.44 19.33 3.64
N ALA A 286 -2.25 20.32 4.04
CA ALA A 286 -3.60 20.49 3.50
C ALA A 286 -3.57 20.77 1.99
N ALA A 287 -2.71 21.69 1.55
CA ALA A 287 -2.51 22.00 0.15
C ALA A 287 -2.04 20.78 -0.66
N ALA A 288 -1.06 20.06 -0.16
CA ALA A 288 -0.54 18.84 -0.78
C ALA A 288 -1.62 17.74 -0.89
N LEU A 289 -2.40 17.54 0.17
CA LEU A 289 -3.51 16.57 0.15
C LEU A 289 -4.57 16.93 -0.88
N CYS A 290 -4.93 18.21 -0.98
CA CYS A 290 -5.84 18.71 -2.02
C CYS A 290 -5.27 18.49 -3.44
N LEU A 291 -3.97 18.75 -3.65
CA LEU A 291 -3.31 18.53 -4.94
C LEU A 291 -3.29 17.05 -5.31
N VAL A 292 -2.94 16.16 -4.36
CA VAL A 292 -2.90 14.71 -4.59
C VAL A 292 -4.28 14.18 -4.90
N LEU A 293 -5.28 14.45 -4.06
CA LEU A 293 -6.66 13.96 -4.26
C LEU A 293 -7.31 14.58 -5.51
N GLY A 294 -7.10 15.88 -5.74
CA GLY A 294 -7.59 16.58 -6.93
C GLY A 294 -6.97 16.06 -8.22
N GLY A 295 -5.66 15.76 -8.20
CA GLY A 295 -4.96 15.17 -9.33
C GLY A 295 -5.45 13.75 -9.66
N ILE A 296 -5.68 12.92 -8.64
CA ILE A 296 -6.26 11.59 -8.82
C ILE A 296 -7.67 11.69 -9.40
N TRP A 297 -8.52 12.56 -8.83
CA TRP A 297 -9.88 12.77 -9.33
C TRP A 297 -9.90 13.22 -10.79
N LEU A 298 -9.02 14.15 -11.18
CA LEU A 298 -8.88 14.61 -12.55
C LEU A 298 -8.46 13.48 -13.50
N SER A 299 -7.48 12.67 -13.07
CA SER A 299 -7.01 11.51 -13.82
C SER A 299 -8.10 10.45 -14.02
N GLU A 300 -8.94 10.19 -13.00
CA GLU A 300 -10.05 9.23 -13.11
C GLU A 300 -11.12 9.70 -14.12
N ARG A 301 -11.41 11.00 -14.21
CA ARG A 301 -12.28 11.55 -15.24
C ARG A 301 -11.76 11.33 -16.65
N GLY A 302 -10.45 11.36 -16.85
CA GLY A 302 -9.81 11.08 -18.13
C GLY A 302 -9.99 9.63 -18.61
N LYS A 303 -10.26 8.68 -17.72
CA LYS A 303 -10.55 7.27 -18.08
C LYS A 303 -11.97 7.06 -18.60
N ALA A 304 -12.92 7.90 -18.18
CA ALA A 304 -14.32 7.77 -18.54
C ALA A 304 -14.64 8.26 -19.98
N GLY A 305 -13.70 8.93 -20.63
CA GLY A 305 -13.83 9.47 -21.99
C GLY A 305 -12.97 8.76 -23.04
N ALA A 306 -12.27 7.68 -22.67
CA ALA A 306 -11.46 6.85 -23.55
C ALA A 306 -12.07 5.44 -23.65
#